data_706ac7211c07f2204d79d3173723d3c8
#
_entry.id   706ac7211c07f2204d79d3173723d3c8
#
_cell.length_a   1.000
_cell.length_b   1.000
_cell.length_c   1.000
_cell.angle_alpha   90.00
_cell.angle_beta   90.00
_cell.angle_gamma   90.00
#
_symmetry.space_group_name_H-M   'P 1'
#
loop_
_entity.id
_entity.type
_entity.pdbx_description
1 polymer ?
#
loop_
_entity_poly.entity_id
_entity_poly.type
_entity_poly.pdbx_seq_one_letter_code
_entity_poly.pdbx_strand_id
1 'polypeptide(L)'
;MLKRLAKTMRRDERGITGLETAIILIAFVVVASVFAYTVLSAGIFSSQKGQEAVYTGLQTARSTLALKGDVVAQSTGGSVTELVICVSNALNGASIDLTEPNDHSGLAGNDSSNVVVVSYADSAQRVDDLYWEAIPLGTNNGDQMLDPGETFQMTIDLEAAGTIGTYHTFDLDIKPPVGSVLVIERTTPAALSDWMILN
;
A
#
# COMPACT_ATOMS: atom_id res chain seq x y z
N MET A 1 76.11 49.30 12.06
CA MET A 1 75.61 48.33 11.05
C MET A 1 74.63 47.30 11.66
N LEU A 2 74.86 46.73 12.84
CA LEU A 2 74.03 45.71 13.51
C LEU A 2 72.58 46.15 13.81
N LYS A 3 72.30 47.45 14.13
CA LYS A 3 70.91 47.91 14.40
C LYS A 3 70.02 47.97 13.16
N ARG A 4 70.59 48.03 11.94
CA ARG A 4 69.83 48.01 10.70
C ARG A 4 69.47 46.57 10.30
N LEU A 5 70.35 45.61 10.54
CA LEU A 5 70.03 44.17 10.33
C LEU A 5 68.93 43.67 11.25
N ALA A 6 68.95 44.03 12.57
CA ALA A 6 67.92 43.68 13.52
C ALA A 6 66.52 44.23 13.19
N LYS A 7 66.50 45.42 12.52
CA LYS A 7 65.25 46.05 12.07
C LYS A 7 64.67 45.41 10.81
N THR A 8 65.51 44.80 10.01
CA THR A 8 65.08 44.04 8.80
C THR A 8 64.59 42.67 9.15
N MET A 9 65.21 42.00 10.13
CA MET A 9 64.74 40.68 10.62
C MET A 9 63.36 40.77 11.30
N ARG A 10 63.04 41.86 11.99
CA ARG A 10 61.69 42.10 12.57
C ARG A 10 60.61 42.35 11.54
N ARG A 11 60.97 42.61 10.28
CA ARG A 11 60.02 42.85 9.19
C ARG A 11 59.59 41.55 8.51
N ASP A 12 60.36 40.47 8.65
CA ASP A 12 60.07 39.18 8.04
C ASP A 12 59.06 38.36 8.85
N GLU A 13 58.93 38.60 10.14
CA GLU A 13 57.93 37.91 11.00
C GLU A 13 56.49 38.28 10.63
N ARG A 14 56.25 39.45 10.00
CA ARG A 14 54.92 39.82 9.54
C ARG A 14 54.43 39.02 8.30
N GLY A 15 55.39 38.47 7.53
CA GLY A 15 55.07 37.59 6.41
C GLY A 15 54.68 36.18 6.87
N ILE A 16 55.34 35.69 7.90
CA ILE A 16 55.07 34.36 8.47
C ILE A 16 53.72 34.36 9.19
N THR A 17 53.37 35.39 9.96
CA THR A 17 52.06 35.49 10.60
C THR A 17 50.91 35.65 9.62
N GLY A 18 51.14 36.29 8.46
CA GLY A 18 50.18 36.37 7.37
C GLY A 18 49.91 35.03 6.70
N LEU A 19 50.96 34.22 6.54
CA LEU A 19 50.83 32.88 5.96
C LEU A 19 50.10 31.92 6.94
N GLU A 20 50.41 31.98 8.19
CA GLU A 20 49.75 31.18 9.25
C GLU A 20 48.24 31.47 9.32
N THR A 21 47.87 32.77 9.33
CA THR A 21 46.45 33.14 9.34
C THR A 21 45.74 32.75 8.07
N ALA A 22 46.39 32.79 6.91
CA ALA A 22 45.82 32.31 5.63
C ALA A 22 45.54 30.81 5.67
N ILE A 23 46.48 30.02 6.19
CA ILE A 23 46.31 28.57 6.31
C ILE A 23 45.14 28.25 7.27
N ILE A 24 45.04 28.92 8.40
CA ILE A 24 43.94 28.72 9.38
C ILE A 24 42.60 29.10 8.75
N LEU A 25 42.53 30.20 7.99
CA LEU A 25 41.31 30.61 7.31
C LEU A 25 40.89 29.59 6.24
N ILE A 26 41.83 29.10 5.42
CA ILE A 26 41.53 28.06 4.43
C ILE A 26 41.05 26.79 5.12
N ALA A 27 41.73 26.34 6.18
CA ALA A 27 41.31 25.15 6.93
C ALA A 27 39.91 25.32 7.52
N PHE A 28 39.62 26.50 8.10
CA PHE A 28 38.29 26.80 8.63
C PHE A 28 37.20 26.80 7.56
N VAL A 29 37.45 27.43 6.38
CA VAL A 29 36.51 27.46 5.27
C VAL A 29 36.24 26.05 4.74
N VAL A 30 37.27 25.19 4.62
CA VAL A 30 37.12 23.81 4.16
C VAL A 30 36.27 23.00 5.16
N VAL A 31 36.58 23.08 6.44
CA VAL A 31 35.80 22.38 7.47
C VAL A 31 34.34 22.89 7.51
N ALA A 32 34.16 24.20 7.46
CA ALA A 32 32.83 24.81 7.45
C ALA A 32 32.01 24.38 6.23
N SER A 33 32.64 24.35 5.04
CA SER A 33 31.94 23.92 3.80
C SER A 33 31.56 22.46 3.81
N VAL A 34 32.42 21.56 4.31
CA VAL A 34 32.10 20.14 4.47
C VAL A 34 30.96 19.96 5.48
N PHE A 35 31.02 20.68 6.61
CA PHE A 35 29.96 20.63 7.60
C PHE A 35 28.63 21.15 7.05
N ALA A 36 28.66 22.30 6.36
CA ALA A 36 27.46 22.85 5.71
C ALA A 36 26.87 21.90 4.68
N TYR A 37 27.71 21.26 3.88
CA TYR A 37 27.27 20.25 2.91
C TYR A 37 26.60 19.04 3.58
N THR A 38 27.20 18.50 4.64
CA THR A 38 26.63 17.34 5.36
C THR A 38 25.29 17.68 6.01
N VAL A 39 25.14 18.83 6.63
CA VAL A 39 23.88 19.28 7.24
C VAL A 39 22.82 19.52 6.17
N LEU A 40 23.18 20.18 5.06
CA LEU A 40 22.25 20.41 3.97
C LEU A 40 21.81 19.10 3.32
N SER A 41 22.73 18.19 3.06
CA SER A 41 22.42 16.86 2.51
C SER A 41 21.49 16.06 3.42
N ALA A 42 21.76 16.04 4.74
CA ALA A 42 20.89 15.39 5.71
C ALA A 42 19.49 16.04 5.76
N GLY A 43 19.41 17.37 5.67
CA GLY A 43 18.15 18.11 5.63
C GLY A 43 17.31 17.80 4.40
N ILE A 44 17.94 17.76 3.21
CA ILE A 44 17.29 17.40 1.95
C ILE A 44 16.79 15.94 2.02
N PHE A 45 17.62 15.01 2.49
CA PHE A 45 17.24 13.61 2.64
C PHE A 45 16.05 13.46 3.60
N SER A 46 16.06 14.12 4.74
CA SER A 46 14.94 14.10 5.70
C SER A 46 13.65 14.65 5.08
N SER A 47 13.75 15.75 4.33
CA SER A 47 12.60 16.33 3.62
C SER A 47 12.04 15.39 2.56
N GLN A 48 12.91 14.76 1.76
CA GLN A 48 12.50 13.78 0.74
C GLN A 48 11.80 12.57 1.38
N LYS A 49 12.34 12.05 2.49
CA LYS A 49 11.71 10.94 3.23
C LYS A 49 10.37 11.33 3.83
N GLY A 50 10.24 12.55 4.31
CA GLY A 50 8.96 13.08 4.78
C GLY A 50 7.92 13.17 3.67
N GLN A 51 8.29 13.66 2.51
CA GLN A 51 7.42 13.71 1.34
C GLN A 51 7.03 12.31 0.86
N GLU A 52 7.97 11.37 0.75
CA GLU A 52 7.71 9.99 0.36
C GLU A 52 6.70 9.31 1.30
N ALA A 53 6.86 9.49 2.61
CA ALA A 53 5.92 8.95 3.60
C ALA A 53 4.49 9.50 3.45
N VAL A 54 4.38 10.82 3.19
CA VAL A 54 3.08 11.46 2.95
C VAL A 54 2.44 10.95 1.66
N TYR A 55 3.22 10.86 0.56
CA TYR A 55 2.70 10.34 -0.71
C TYR A 55 2.28 8.87 -0.61
N THR A 56 3.08 8.04 0.04
CA THR A 56 2.73 6.62 0.26
C THR A 56 1.47 6.48 1.12
N GLY A 57 1.35 7.24 2.20
CA GLY A 57 0.15 7.25 3.03
C GLY A 57 -1.09 7.71 2.27
N LEU A 58 -0.96 8.74 1.45
CA LEU A 58 -2.06 9.23 0.60
C LEU A 58 -2.45 8.21 -0.47
N GLN A 59 -1.48 7.55 -1.10
CA GLN A 59 -1.73 6.49 -2.07
C GLN A 59 -2.45 5.31 -1.44
N THR A 60 -2.01 4.87 -0.25
CA THR A 60 -2.67 3.79 0.50
C THR A 60 -4.13 4.13 0.81
N ALA A 61 -4.41 5.35 1.27
CA ALA A 61 -5.77 5.79 1.54
C ALA A 61 -6.65 5.86 0.27
N ARG A 62 -6.06 6.24 -0.86
CA ARG A 62 -6.78 6.38 -2.14
C ARG A 62 -7.07 5.06 -2.84
N SER A 63 -6.30 4.02 -2.60
CA SER A 63 -6.46 2.70 -3.23
C SER A 63 -7.26 1.74 -2.32
N THR A 64 -8.20 2.26 -1.54
CA THR A 64 -9.01 1.46 -0.62
C THR A 64 -10.32 1.05 -1.28
N LEU A 65 -10.62 -0.25 -1.23
CA LEU A 65 -11.90 -0.80 -1.65
C LEU A 65 -13.01 -0.45 -0.65
N ALA A 66 -14.20 -0.19 -1.16
CA ALA A 66 -15.40 -0.03 -0.36
C ALA A 66 -16.50 -0.95 -0.85
N LEU A 67 -17.18 -1.58 0.09
CA LEU A 67 -18.40 -2.36 -0.19
C LEU A 67 -19.52 -1.40 -0.61
N LYS A 68 -20.22 -1.72 -1.69
CA LYS A 68 -21.34 -0.95 -2.21
C LYS A 68 -22.60 -1.83 -2.29
N GLY A 69 -23.48 -1.66 -1.36
CA GLY A 69 -24.70 -2.47 -1.24
C GLY A 69 -24.57 -3.65 -0.30
N ASP A 70 -25.44 -4.62 -0.50
CA ASP A 70 -25.54 -5.80 0.38
C ASP A 70 -24.62 -6.93 -0.08
N VAL A 71 -24.33 -7.83 0.85
CA VAL A 71 -23.65 -9.10 0.56
C VAL A 71 -24.71 -10.14 0.26
N VAL A 72 -24.66 -10.73 -0.92
CA VAL A 72 -25.60 -11.75 -1.34
C VAL A 72 -24.88 -13.09 -1.34
N ALA A 73 -25.49 -14.10 -0.75
CA ALA A 73 -24.98 -15.47 -0.77
C ALA A 73 -25.83 -16.35 -1.67
N GLN A 74 -25.17 -17.23 -2.41
CA GLN A 74 -25.80 -18.36 -3.11
C GLN A 74 -25.55 -19.62 -2.31
N SER A 75 -26.61 -20.42 -2.15
CA SER A 75 -26.55 -21.69 -1.44
C SER A 75 -26.96 -22.83 -2.37
N THR A 76 -26.19 -23.90 -2.32
CA THR A 76 -26.48 -25.15 -3.03
C THR A 76 -26.37 -26.32 -2.08
N GLY A 77 -27.40 -27.19 -2.03
CA GLY A 77 -27.35 -28.38 -1.19
C GLY A 77 -27.31 -28.14 0.33
N GLY A 78 -27.73 -26.94 0.81
CA GLY A 78 -27.72 -26.57 2.22
C GLY A 78 -26.39 -26.04 2.74
N SER A 79 -25.49 -25.62 1.84
CA SER A 79 -24.25 -24.92 2.12
C SER A 79 -24.16 -23.67 1.26
N VAL A 80 -23.58 -22.61 1.79
CA VAL A 80 -23.22 -21.44 0.99
C VAL A 80 -22.04 -21.81 0.12
N THR A 81 -22.17 -21.62 -1.19
CA THR A 81 -21.14 -21.95 -2.20
C THR A 81 -20.49 -20.71 -2.79
N GLU A 82 -21.22 -19.62 -2.89
CA GLU A 82 -20.71 -18.38 -3.50
C GLU A 82 -21.16 -17.15 -2.73
N LEU A 83 -20.34 -16.13 -2.74
CA LEU A 83 -20.69 -14.78 -2.27
C LEU A 83 -20.60 -13.78 -3.40
N VAL A 84 -21.63 -12.98 -3.56
CA VAL A 84 -21.71 -11.90 -4.53
C VAL A 84 -21.71 -10.57 -3.78
N ILE A 85 -20.72 -9.74 -4.07
CA ILE A 85 -20.57 -8.41 -3.49
C ILE A 85 -20.33 -7.39 -4.59
N CYS A 86 -20.73 -6.15 -4.33
CA CYS A 86 -20.35 -5.04 -5.19
C CYS A 86 -19.28 -4.19 -4.51
N VAL A 87 -18.21 -3.91 -5.23
CA VAL A 87 -17.09 -3.09 -4.74
C VAL A 87 -16.92 -1.84 -5.59
N SER A 88 -16.48 -0.79 -4.96
CA SER A 88 -16.10 0.47 -5.62
C SER A 88 -14.84 1.02 -4.97
N ASN A 89 -14.19 1.96 -5.65
CA ASN A 89 -13.08 2.70 -5.04
C ASN A 89 -13.64 3.67 -3.99
N ALA A 90 -13.16 3.60 -2.75
CA ALA A 90 -13.65 4.41 -1.62
C ALA A 90 -13.42 5.92 -1.82
N LEU A 91 -12.33 6.27 -2.46
CA LEU A 91 -11.95 7.65 -2.79
C LEU A 91 -11.60 7.70 -4.28
N ASN A 92 -11.78 8.86 -4.90
CA ASN A 92 -11.35 9.08 -6.30
C ASN A 92 -9.81 9.07 -6.38
N GLY A 93 -9.23 7.90 -6.23
CA GLY A 93 -7.80 7.65 -6.12
C GLY A 93 -7.20 6.91 -7.30
N ALA A 94 -6.21 6.07 -7.00
CA ALA A 94 -5.60 5.19 -8.00
C ALA A 94 -6.55 4.04 -8.36
N SER A 95 -6.50 3.60 -9.61
CA SER A 95 -7.21 2.41 -10.08
C SER A 95 -6.69 1.16 -9.37
N ILE A 96 -7.57 0.22 -9.12
CA ILE A 96 -7.25 -1.05 -8.46
C ILE A 96 -7.40 -2.15 -9.50
N ASP A 97 -6.35 -2.93 -9.68
CA ASP A 97 -6.35 -4.04 -10.62
C ASP A 97 -7.19 -5.20 -10.07
N LEU A 98 -8.27 -5.52 -10.77
CA LEU A 98 -9.19 -6.64 -10.51
C LEU A 98 -9.04 -7.74 -11.57
N THR A 99 -7.83 -7.98 -12.05
CA THR A 99 -7.55 -9.14 -12.90
C THR A 99 -7.83 -10.43 -12.12
N GLU A 100 -8.69 -11.24 -12.69
CA GLU A 100 -9.18 -12.48 -12.06
C GLU A 100 -8.07 -13.53 -11.94
N PRO A 101 -8.16 -14.44 -10.94
CA PRO A 101 -7.34 -15.64 -10.88
C PRO A 101 -7.55 -16.56 -12.10
N ASN A 102 -6.52 -17.29 -12.50
CA ASN A 102 -6.58 -18.17 -13.68
C ASN A 102 -7.19 -19.55 -13.40
N ASP A 103 -7.24 -20.00 -12.16
CA ASP A 103 -7.72 -21.32 -11.76
C ASP A 103 -9.11 -21.24 -11.13
N HIS A 104 -10.06 -22.03 -11.66
CA HIS A 104 -11.46 -22.11 -11.23
C HIS A 104 -11.73 -23.26 -10.26
N SER A 105 -10.71 -23.75 -9.56
CA SER A 105 -10.84 -24.91 -8.64
C SER A 105 -11.15 -24.50 -7.19
N GLY A 106 -11.75 -23.35 -6.95
CA GLY A 106 -12.07 -22.80 -5.63
C GLY A 106 -10.92 -22.05 -4.96
N LEU A 107 -9.68 -22.23 -5.41
CA LEU A 107 -8.50 -21.46 -5.02
C LEU A 107 -7.86 -20.82 -6.24
N ALA A 108 -7.28 -19.65 -6.06
CA ALA A 108 -6.44 -19.05 -7.09
C ALA A 108 -5.19 -19.93 -7.30
N GLY A 109 -4.92 -20.28 -8.55
CA GLY A 109 -3.77 -21.15 -8.87
C GLY A 109 -2.42 -20.48 -8.61
N ASN A 110 -1.39 -21.28 -8.36
CA ASN A 110 -0.03 -20.81 -8.10
C ASN A 110 0.59 -19.95 -9.22
N ASP A 111 0.09 -20.09 -10.44
CA ASP A 111 0.51 -19.32 -11.62
C ASP A 111 -0.46 -18.17 -11.95
N SER A 112 -1.32 -17.81 -11.01
CA SER A 112 -2.31 -16.76 -11.18
C SER A 112 -1.67 -15.37 -11.22
N SER A 113 -2.19 -14.51 -12.08
CA SER A 113 -1.74 -13.12 -12.25
C SER A 113 -2.51 -12.12 -11.41
N ASN A 114 -3.49 -12.58 -10.62
CA ASN A 114 -4.27 -11.72 -9.73
C ASN A 114 -3.38 -11.04 -8.69
N VAL A 115 -3.66 -9.78 -8.42
CA VAL A 115 -2.94 -8.98 -7.41
C VAL A 115 -3.81 -8.70 -6.18
N VAL A 116 -5.13 -8.90 -6.32
CA VAL A 116 -6.08 -8.86 -5.20
C VAL A 116 -6.23 -10.28 -4.66
N VAL A 117 -6.01 -10.43 -3.36
CA VAL A 117 -6.14 -11.71 -2.66
C VAL A 117 -7.41 -11.68 -1.82
N VAL A 118 -8.24 -12.70 -1.96
CA VAL A 118 -9.45 -12.89 -1.16
C VAL A 118 -9.24 -14.06 -0.22
N SER A 119 -9.49 -13.84 1.07
CA SER A 119 -9.32 -14.86 2.11
C SER A 119 -10.60 -15.00 2.92
N TYR A 120 -10.93 -16.22 3.27
CA TYR A 120 -12.02 -16.58 4.18
C TYR A 120 -11.48 -16.99 5.54
N ALA A 121 -12.11 -16.57 6.60
CA ALA A 121 -11.80 -17.03 7.95
C ALA A 121 -13.06 -17.25 8.77
N ASP A 122 -13.07 -18.31 9.55
CA ASP A 122 -14.09 -18.56 10.56
C ASP A 122 -13.45 -19.05 11.87
N SER A 123 -14.26 -19.45 12.85
CA SER A 123 -13.77 -19.91 14.15
C SER A 123 -12.96 -21.23 14.09
N ALA A 124 -13.03 -21.97 12.99
CA ALA A 124 -12.43 -23.31 12.83
C ALA A 124 -11.28 -23.32 11.83
N GLN A 125 -11.31 -22.45 10.83
CA GLN A 125 -10.36 -22.49 9.72
C GLN A 125 -10.12 -21.10 9.11
N ARG A 126 -9.04 -21.02 8.33
CA ARG A 126 -8.73 -19.91 7.43
C ARG A 126 -8.34 -20.50 6.08
N VAL A 127 -8.91 -19.95 5.01
CA VAL A 127 -8.58 -20.31 3.64
C VAL A 127 -8.13 -19.04 2.94
N ASP A 128 -6.89 -19.00 2.52
CA ASP A 128 -6.33 -17.87 1.81
C ASP A 128 -6.40 -18.13 0.30
N ASP A 129 -6.46 -17.03 -0.47
CA ASP A 129 -6.38 -17.03 -1.92
C ASP A 129 -7.51 -17.79 -2.61
N LEU A 130 -8.74 -17.45 -2.23
CA LEU A 130 -9.94 -17.99 -2.87
C LEU A 130 -10.04 -17.55 -4.33
N TYR A 131 -10.67 -18.37 -5.17
CA TYR A 131 -11.06 -17.98 -6.52
C TYR A 131 -12.19 -16.96 -6.50
N TRP A 132 -12.10 -15.97 -7.38
CA TRP A 132 -13.12 -14.95 -7.55
C TRP A 132 -13.15 -14.44 -9.00
N GLU A 133 -14.31 -13.96 -9.41
CA GLU A 133 -14.55 -13.30 -10.69
C GLU A 133 -15.00 -11.86 -10.45
N ALA A 134 -14.69 -10.95 -11.35
CA ALA A 134 -15.08 -9.55 -11.25
C ALA A 134 -15.72 -9.05 -12.57
N ILE A 135 -16.95 -8.63 -12.51
CA ILE A 135 -17.70 -8.14 -13.66
C ILE A 135 -18.01 -6.65 -13.47
N PRO A 136 -17.63 -5.77 -14.39
CA PRO A 136 -17.95 -4.35 -14.30
C PRO A 136 -19.46 -4.10 -14.40
N LEU A 137 -19.98 -3.23 -13.51
CA LEU A 137 -21.39 -2.84 -13.49
C LEU A 137 -21.56 -1.39 -13.93
N GLY A 138 -22.48 -1.18 -14.87
CA GLY A 138 -22.84 0.17 -15.35
C GLY A 138 -21.81 0.74 -16.33
N THR A 139 -21.46 2.03 -16.12
CA THR A 139 -20.49 2.71 -16.98
C THR A 139 -19.09 2.31 -16.60
N ASN A 140 -18.34 1.75 -17.52
CA ASN A 140 -16.95 1.33 -17.39
C ASN A 140 -16.20 1.55 -18.70
N ASN A 141 -14.87 1.48 -18.67
CA ASN A 141 -14.01 1.64 -19.83
C ASN A 141 -13.71 0.32 -20.57
N GLY A 142 -14.14 -0.83 -20.01
CA GLY A 142 -14.00 -2.17 -20.59
C GLY A 142 -12.68 -2.88 -20.25
N ASP A 143 -11.92 -2.37 -19.27
CA ASP A 143 -10.75 -3.05 -18.73
C ASP A 143 -11.06 -3.74 -17.39
N GLN A 144 -10.07 -4.40 -16.78
CA GLN A 144 -10.19 -5.06 -15.47
C GLN A 144 -9.67 -4.18 -14.32
N MET A 145 -9.55 -2.89 -14.56
CA MET A 145 -9.15 -1.92 -13.54
C MET A 145 -10.39 -1.27 -12.93
N LEU A 146 -10.49 -1.28 -11.62
CA LEU A 146 -11.54 -0.53 -10.91
C LEU A 146 -11.14 0.94 -10.82
N ASP A 147 -11.61 1.73 -11.76
CA ASP A 147 -11.37 3.17 -11.83
C ASP A 147 -12.27 3.97 -10.87
N PRO A 148 -11.89 5.21 -10.55
CA PRO A 148 -12.73 6.10 -9.75
C PRO A 148 -14.11 6.30 -10.36
N GLY A 149 -15.15 5.96 -9.60
CA GLY A 149 -16.55 6.07 -10.03
C GLY A 149 -17.12 4.81 -10.66
N GLU A 150 -16.31 3.81 -10.95
CA GLU A 150 -16.76 2.51 -11.41
C GLU A 150 -17.21 1.61 -10.24
N THR A 151 -17.94 0.56 -10.60
CA THR A 151 -18.40 -0.45 -9.65
C THR A 151 -18.22 -1.81 -10.31
N PHE A 152 -17.65 -2.75 -9.57
CA PHE A 152 -17.52 -4.13 -10.01
C PHE A 152 -18.34 -5.04 -9.09
N GLN A 153 -18.96 -6.04 -9.67
CA GLN A 153 -19.52 -7.15 -8.94
C GLN A 153 -18.44 -8.23 -8.85
N MET A 154 -18.11 -8.63 -7.64
CA MET A 154 -17.22 -9.76 -7.38
C MET A 154 -18.05 -10.95 -6.95
N THR A 155 -17.85 -12.09 -7.60
CA THR A 155 -18.38 -13.39 -7.21
C THR A 155 -17.23 -14.22 -6.66
N ILE A 156 -17.31 -14.63 -5.41
CA ILE A 156 -16.25 -15.31 -4.68
C ILE A 156 -16.69 -16.74 -4.43
N ASP A 157 -15.88 -17.68 -4.87
CA ASP A 157 -16.13 -19.12 -4.67
C ASP A 157 -15.70 -19.55 -3.27
N LEU A 158 -16.60 -20.18 -2.52
CA LEU A 158 -16.38 -20.67 -1.16
C LEU A 158 -16.27 -22.19 -1.09
N GLU A 159 -16.22 -22.92 -2.20
CA GLU A 159 -16.11 -24.39 -2.18
C GLU A 159 -14.87 -24.86 -1.42
N ALA A 160 -13.76 -24.13 -1.52
CA ALA A 160 -12.52 -24.41 -0.77
C ALA A 160 -12.66 -24.20 0.75
N ALA A 161 -13.62 -23.38 1.19
CA ALA A 161 -13.93 -23.18 2.61
C ALA A 161 -14.79 -24.31 3.20
N GLY A 162 -15.26 -25.26 2.37
CA GLY A 162 -16.05 -26.40 2.79
C GLY A 162 -17.51 -26.05 3.08
N THR A 163 -18.14 -26.76 4.01
CA THR A 163 -19.58 -26.61 4.28
C THR A 163 -19.87 -25.43 5.20
N ILE A 164 -20.48 -24.39 4.66
CA ILE A 164 -20.93 -23.20 5.40
C ILE A 164 -22.44 -23.32 5.62
N GLY A 165 -22.83 -23.77 6.80
CA GLY A 165 -24.22 -24.02 7.18
C GLY A 165 -24.95 -22.80 7.72
N THR A 166 -26.08 -23.04 8.43
CA THR A 166 -26.88 -21.99 9.08
C THR A 166 -26.21 -21.49 10.36
N TYR A 167 -26.50 -20.22 10.74
CA TYR A 167 -25.93 -19.57 11.93
C TYR A 167 -24.40 -19.58 11.98
N HIS A 168 -23.76 -19.55 10.83
CA HIS A 168 -22.32 -19.55 10.73
C HIS A 168 -21.80 -18.13 10.51
N THR A 169 -20.91 -17.67 11.40
CA THR A 169 -20.24 -16.36 11.28
C THR A 169 -18.87 -16.55 10.65
N PHE A 170 -18.57 -15.72 9.68
CA PHE A 170 -17.31 -15.73 8.98
C PHE A 170 -16.86 -14.32 8.59
N ASP A 171 -15.58 -14.17 8.37
CA ASP A 171 -14.92 -12.99 7.86
C ASP A 171 -14.41 -13.25 6.46
N LEU A 172 -14.65 -12.29 5.57
CA LEU A 172 -14.09 -12.25 4.23
C LEU A 172 -13.14 -11.07 4.14
N ASP A 173 -11.87 -11.34 3.92
CA ASP A 173 -10.80 -10.35 3.78
C ASP A 173 -10.46 -10.16 2.31
N ILE A 174 -10.64 -8.96 1.77
CA ILE A 174 -10.23 -8.59 0.40
C ILE A 174 -9.04 -7.67 0.49
N LYS A 175 -7.89 -8.12 0.01
CA LYS A 175 -6.60 -7.45 0.09
C LYS A 175 -6.17 -6.92 -1.27
N PRO A 176 -6.30 -5.63 -1.56
CA PRO A 176 -5.68 -5.04 -2.73
C PRO A 176 -4.15 -4.94 -2.55
N PRO A 177 -3.37 -4.82 -3.64
CA PRO A 177 -1.90 -4.69 -3.57
C PRO A 177 -1.45 -3.41 -2.86
N VAL A 178 -2.27 -2.37 -2.93
CA VAL A 178 -2.09 -1.09 -2.24
C VAL A 178 -3.44 -0.68 -1.67
N GLY A 179 -3.47 -0.20 -0.44
CA GLY A 179 -4.71 0.20 0.23
C GLY A 179 -4.96 -0.57 1.52
N SER A 180 -6.13 -0.36 2.09
CA SER A 180 -6.57 -1.08 3.28
C SER A 180 -7.28 -2.37 2.89
N VAL A 181 -7.17 -3.37 3.74
CA VAL A 181 -7.97 -4.60 3.61
C VAL A 181 -9.44 -4.26 3.85
N LEU A 182 -10.30 -4.72 2.97
CA LEU A 182 -11.74 -4.68 3.18
C LEU A 182 -12.15 -5.96 3.91
N VAL A 183 -12.59 -5.82 5.15
CA VAL A 183 -13.07 -6.93 5.98
C VAL A 183 -14.59 -6.90 6.01
N ILE A 184 -15.21 -8.02 5.68
CA ILE A 184 -16.66 -8.20 5.63
C ILE A 184 -17.03 -9.36 6.57
N GLU A 185 -17.50 -9.03 7.78
CA GLU A 185 -18.04 -10.00 8.73
C GLU A 185 -19.53 -10.22 8.47
N ARG A 186 -19.94 -11.45 8.28
CA ARG A 186 -21.35 -11.80 8.06
C ARG A 186 -21.71 -13.10 8.77
N THR A 187 -23.01 -13.23 9.07
CA THR A 187 -23.59 -14.45 9.67
C THR A 187 -24.68 -14.98 8.76
N THR A 188 -24.63 -16.29 8.50
CA THR A 188 -25.68 -16.97 7.74
C THR A 188 -26.97 -17.06 8.53
N PRO A 189 -28.15 -16.95 7.89
CA PRO A 189 -29.44 -17.01 8.57
C PRO A 189 -29.79 -18.41 9.06
N ALA A 190 -30.91 -18.51 9.78
CA ALA A 190 -31.45 -19.78 10.31
C ALA A 190 -31.89 -20.77 9.23
N ALA A 191 -32.21 -20.28 8.02
CA ALA A 191 -32.58 -21.10 6.87
C ALA A 191 -31.84 -20.56 5.64
N LEU A 192 -31.20 -21.46 4.90
CA LEU A 192 -30.54 -21.14 3.67
C LEU A 192 -31.54 -21.21 2.52
N SER A 193 -31.59 -20.16 1.72
CA SER A 193 -32.32 -20.08 0.46
C SER A 193 -31.31 -20.11 -0.68
N ASP A 194 -31.75 -20.47 -1.90
CA ASP A 194 -30.87 -20.48 -3.08
C ASP A 194 -30.12 -19.13 -3.24
N TRP A 195 -30.82 -18.03 -2.96
CA TRP A 195 -30.26 -16.68 -2.90
C TRP A 195 -30.72 -15.98 -1.63
N MET A 196 -29.81 -15.35 -0.91
CA MET A 196 -30.13 -14.63 0.32
C MET A 196 -29.19 -13.43 0.55
N ILE A 197 -29.70 -12.42 1.22
CA ILE A 197 -28.88 -11.31 1.69
C ILE A 197 -28.36 -11.64 3.08
N LEU A 198 -27.08 -11.47 3.28
CA LEU A 198 -26.41 -11.63 4.57
C LEU A 198 -26.33 -10.30 5.29
N ASN A 199 -26.74 -10.30 6.56
CA ASN A 199 -26.72 -9.12 7.44
C ASN A 199 -25.59 -9.18 8.46
#